data_3022d41edf85a15c46f1b690bce5c3cc
#
_entry.id   3022d41edf85a15c46f1b690bce5c3cc
#
_cell.length_a   1.000
_cell.length_b   1.000
_cell.length_c   1.000
_cell.angle_alpha   90.00
_cell.angle_beta   90.00
_cell.angle_gamma   90.00
#
_symmetry.space_group_name_H-M   'P 1'
#
loop_
_entity.id
_entity.type
_entity.pdbx_description
1 polymer ?
#
loop_
_entity_poly.entity_id
_entity_poly.type
_entity_poly.pdbx_seq_one_letter_code
_entity_poly.pdbx_strand_id
1 'polypeptide(L)'
;MAYVINDRRSSALGGQSRDRSRSAITTIAWHYSAVARSVRKFITGHEEYWKNTLGWDRGGYHFYIDADANIWQNYDYERITWGVYNNNGYVVHISVEAGNGNDYSPEQVAAREWLTRKIMSDLNISASDVKGHNEIYNN
;
A
#
# COMPACT_ATOMS: atom_id res chain seq x y z
N MET A 1 -0.73 -19.91 -10.13
CA MET A 1 0.57 -19.27 -9.84
C MET A 1 0.66 -18.94 -8.36
N ALA A 2 1.76 -19.27 -7.73
CA ALA A 2 1.99 -18.93 -6.34
C ALA A 2 2.64 -17.53 -6.25
N TYR A 3 2.07 -16.68 -5.43
CA TYR A 3 2.63 -15.36 -5.15
C TYR A 3 3.44 -15.40 -3.86
N VAL A 4 4.49 -14.61 -3.81
CA VAL A 4 5.34 -14.44 -2.63
C VAL A 4 5.26 -12.99 -2.19
N ILE A 5 5.10 -12.76 -0.88
CA ILE A 5 5.21 -11.42 -0.32
C ILE A 5 6.64 -11.24 0.17
N ASN A 6 7.35 -10.30 -0.43
CA ASN A 6 8.70 -9.96 -0.03
C ASN A 6 8.64 -9.04 1.18
N ASP A 7 9.33 -9.43 2.24
CA ASP A 7 9.26 -8.70 3.52
C ASP A 7 10.36 -7.64 3.59
N ARG A 8 9.97 -6.35 3.65
CA ARG A 8 10.91 -5.27 3.92
C ARG A 8 10.57 -4.50 5.20
N ARG A 9 9.82 -5.13 6.10
CA ARG A 9 9.40 -4.45 7.34
C ARG A 9 10.57 -4.02 8.21
N SER A 10 11.69 -4.74 8.16
CA SER A 10 12.89 -4.39 8.94
C SER A 10 13.62 -3.15 8.43
N SER A 11 13.37 -2.74 7.19
CA SER A 11 14.05 -1.59 6.55
C SER A 11 13.12 -0.46 6.16
N ALA A 12 11.82 -0.60 6.39
CA ALA A 12 10.85 0.44 6.03
C ALA A 12 11.03 1.70 6.90
N LEU A 13 10.75 2.85 6.30
CA LEU A 13 10.86 4.15 6.96
C LEU A 13 10.04 4.20 8.25
N GLY A 14 10.67 4.53 9.36
CA GLY A 14 10.00 4.75 10.64
C GLY A 14 9.71 3.51 11.46
N GLY A 15 10.03 2.31 10.96
CA GLY A 15 9.91 1.06 11.72
C GLY A 15 8.49 0.57 11.92
N GLN A 16 8.31 -0.35 12.86
CA GLN A 16 7.09 -1.17 12.99
C GLN A 16 6.33 -0.98 14.32
N SER A 17 6.41 0.20 14.92
CA SER A 17 5.61 0.47 16.12
C SER A 17 4.13 0.26 15.85
N ARG A 18 3.46 -0.49 16.72
CA ARG A 18 2.04 -0.77 16.57
C ARG A 18 1.25 0.34 17.24
N ASP A 19 0.44 1.06 16.46
CA ASP A 19 -0.33 2.19 16.94
C ASP A 19 -1.84 2.07 16.70
N ARG A 20 -2.29 0.85 16.34
CA ARG A 20 -3.71 0.50 16.31
C ARG A 20 -3.89 -0.99 16.53
N SER A 21 -5.10 -1.40 16.92
CA SER A 21 -5.44 -2.82 16.97
C SER A 21 -5.86 -3.31 15.58
N ARG A 22 -5.68 -4.61 15.34
CA ARG A 22 -6.12 -5.24 14.09
C ARG A 22 -7.64 -5.08 13.89
N SER A 23 -8.40 -5.13 14.97
CA SER A 23 -9.87 -4.98 14.92
C SER A 23 -10.34 -3.57 14.51
N ALA A 24 -9.45 -2.58 14.57
CA ALA A 24 -9.77 -1.23 14.10
C ALA A 24 -9.77 -1.11 12.57
N ILE A 25 -9.24 -2.11 11.87
CA ILE A 25 -9.07 -2.07 10.41
C ILE A 25 -10.35 -2.57 9.74
N THR A 26 -10.95 -1.73 8.91
CA THR A 26 -12.21 -2.03 8.23
C THR A 26 -12.13 -1.89 6.72
N THR A 27 -11.09 -1.30 6.18
CA THR A 27 -11.05 -0.84 4.79
C THR A 27 -9.69 -1.14 4.15
N ILE A 28 -9.71 -1.55 2.89
CA ILE A 28 -8.51 -1.66 2.05
C ILE A 28 -8.58 -0.55 1.02
N ALA A 29 -7.51 0.25 0.91
CA ALA A 29 -7.42 1.31 -0.09
C ALA A 29 -6.41 0.95 -1.18
N TRP A 30 -6.82 1.15 -2.42
CA TRP A 30 -5.98 0.99 -3.60
C TRP A 30 -5.45 2.34 -4.05
N HIS A 31 -4.15 2.40 -4.31
CA HIS A 31 -3.45 3.57 -4.82
C HIS A 31 -2.59 3.20 -6.01
N TYR A 32 -2.24 4.20 -6.81
CA TYR A 32 -1.08 4.12 -7.71
C TYR A 32 -0.07 5.17 -7.26
N SER A 33 1.21 4.90 -7.54
CA SER A 33 2.31 5.74 -7.04
C SER A 33 2.40 7.10 -7.73
N ALA A 34 1.71 7.27 -8.86
CA ALA A 34 1.78 8.44 -9.75
C ALA A 34 3.13 8.61 -10.44
N VAL A 35 3.94 7.56 -10.45
CA VAL A 35 5.18 7.49 -11.24
C VAL A 35 5.01 6.40 -12.27
N ALA A 36 5.24 6.71 -13.55
CA ALA A 36 5.03 5.76 -14.64
C ALA A 36 5.79 4.47 -14.40
N ARG A 37 5.16 3.34 -14.74
CA ARG A 37 5.74 2.01 -14.58
C ARG A 37 7.10 1.88 -15.29
N SER A 38 7.26 2.55 -16.43
CA SER A 38 8.51 2.56 -17.21
C SER A 38 9.69 3.21 -16.48
N VAL A 39 9.44 4.08 -15.50
CA VAL A 39 10.48 4.73 -14.70
C VAL A 39 11.11 3.74 -13.71
N ARG A 40 10.34 2.73 -13.27
CA ARG A 40 10.80 1.67 -12.37
C ARG A 40 11.35 2.19 -11.04
N LYS A 41 10.66 3.19 -10.48
CA LYS A 41 11.01 3.74 -9.17
C LYS A 41 10.57 2.78 -8.07
N PHE A 42 11.51 2.35 -7.24
CA PHE A 42 11.18 1.47 -6.13
C PHE A 42 10.69 2.27 -4.92
N ILE A 43 10.06 1.58 -3.97
CA ILE A 43 9.49 2.18 -2.76
C ILE A 43 10.51 3.01 -1.95
N THR A 44 11.78 2.64 -1.98
CA THR A 44 12.84 3.41 -1.31
C THR A 44 12.95 4.84 -1.82
N GLY A 45 12.71 5.06 -3.12
CA GLY A 45 12.70 6.41 -3.70
C GLY A 45 11.51 7.22 -3.21
N HIS A 46 10.37 6.58 -2.99
CA HIS A 46 9.20 7.22 -2.39
C HIS A 46 9.46 7.55 -0.92
N GLU A 47 10.12 6.66 -0.19
CA GLU A 47 10.49 6.89 1.21
C GLU A 47 11.43 8.09 1.37
N GLU A 48 12.37 8.25 0.45
CA GLU A 48 13.26 9.43 0.45
C GLU A 48 12.48 10.73 0.30
N TYR A 49 11.51 10.75 -0.61
CA TYR A 49 10.65 11.91 -0.82
C TYR A 49 9.80 12.20 0.43
N TRP A 50 9.17 11.17 0.98
CA TRP A 50 8.33 11.34 2.18
C TRP A 50 9.13 11.86 3.37
N LYS A 51 10.32 11.32 3.58
CA LYS A 51 11.18 11.71 4.70
C LYS A 51 11.82 13.08 4.48
N ASN A 52 12.46 13.29 3.35
CA ASN A 52 13.32 14.44 3.11
C ASN A 52 12.56 15.67 2.61
N THR A 53 11.46 15.48 1.86
CA THR A 53 10.67 16.57 1.31
C THR A 53 9.45 16.87 2.16
N LEU A 54 8.70 15.83 2.58
CA LEU A 54 7.46 16.02 3.34
C LEU A 54 7.65 15.96 4.85
N GLY A 55 8.81 15.51 5.33
CA GLY A 55 9.08 15.41 6.77
C GLY A 55 8.30 14.32 7.48
N TRP A 56 7.87 13.29 6.78
CA TRP A 56 7.09 12.19 7.36
C TRP A 56 7.97 11.26 8.19
N ASP A 57 7.40 10.72 9.26
CA ASP A 57 8.07 9.75 10.13
C ASP A 57 7.89 8.30 9.67
N ARG A 58 7.05 8.08 8.65
CA ARG A 58 6.73 6.76 8.09
C ARG A 58 6.19 6.89 6.69
N GLY A 59 6.07 5.76 5.97
CA GLY A 59 5.55 5.76 4.61
C GLY A 59 4.03 5.76 4.52
N GLY A 60 3.55 5.77 3.28
CA GLY A 60 2.11 5.83 3.00
C GLY A 60 1.45 4.48 2.83
N TYR A 61 2.19 3.41 2.52
CA TYR A 61 1.60 2.14 2.09
C TYR A 61 2.11 0.96 2.88
N HIS A 62 1.18 0.10 3.30
CA HIS A 62 1.51 -1.18 3.93
C HIS A 62 2.16 -2.14 2.92
N PHE A 63 1.63 -2.15 1.70
CA PHE A 63 2.11 -3.01 0.61
C PHE A 63 2.37 -2.20 -0.64
N TYR A 64 3.37 -2.61 -1.38
CA TYR A 64 3.75 -1.98 -2.65
C TYR A 64 3.94 -3.06 -3.70
N ILE A 65 3.34 -2.89 -4.87
CA ILE A 65 3.50 -3.78 -6.02
C ILE A 65 4.34 -3.03 -7.04
N ASP A 66 5.54 -3.53 -7.32
CA ASP A 66 6.51 -2.84 -8.16
C ASP A 66 6.17 -2.99 -9.66
N ALA A 67 7.02 -2.41 -10.51
CA ALA A 67 6.80 -2.41 -11.96
C ALA A 67 6.79 -3.82 -12.57
N ASP A 68 7.41 -4.79 -11.91
CA ASP A 68 7.45 -6.19 -12.33
C ASP A 68 6.42 -7.06 -11.62
N ALA A 69 5.48 -6.45 -10.93
CA ALA A 69 4.41 -7.12 -10.18
C ALA A 69 4.91 -7.92 -8.97
N ASN A 70 6.08 -7.60 -8.43
CA ASN A 70 6.53 -8.15 -7.16
C ASN A 70 5.81 -7.44 -6.02
N ILE A 71 5.38 -8.22 -5.02
CA ILE A 71 4.65 -7.71 -3.87
C ILE A 71 5.63 -7.51 -2.73
N TRP A 72 5.62 -6.32 -2.13
CA TRP A 72 6.49 -5.96 -1.02
C TRP A 72 5.64 -5.52 0.18
N GLN A 73 5.94 -6.05 1.36
CA GLN A 73 5.30 -5.60 2.60
C GLN A 73 6.24 -4.66 3.34
N ASN A 74 5.76 -3.45 3.64
CA ASN A 74 6.52 -2.41 4.32
C ASN A 74 6.18 -2.33 5.80
N TYR A 75 4.93 -2.60 6.18
CA TYR A 75 4.45 -2.43 7.55
C TYR A 75 3.49 -3.54 7.97
N ASP A 76 3.47 -3.81 9.28
CA ASP A 76 2.45 -4.66 9.88
C ASP A 76 1.08 -3.99 9.77
N TYR A 77 0.02 -4.78 9.79
CA TYR A 77 -1.35 -4.27 9.79
C TYR A 77 -1.60 -3.29 10.94
N GLU A 78 -0.97 -3.54 12.09
CA GLU A 78 -1.16 -2.72 13.29
C GLU A 78 -0.43 -1.38 13.26
N ARG A 79 0.30 -1.08 12.20
CA ARG A 79 0.95 0.21 11.98
C ARG A 79 0.04 1.09 11.13
N ILE A 80 -0.30 2.29 11.59
CA ILE A 80 -1.00 3.30 10.77
C ILE A 80 0.01 3.89 9.78
N THR A 81 -0.37 3.99 8.50
CA THR A 81 0.47 4.64 7.47
C THR A 81 -0.25 5.86 6.89
N TRP A 82 0.46 6.70 6.15
CA TRP A 82 -0.04 8.02 5.72
C TRP A 82 -0.61 8.01 4.29
N GLY A 83 -1.35 6.96 3.91
CA GLY A 83 -1.87 6.80 2.53
C GLY A 83 -3.00 7.74 2.13
N VAL A 84 -3.82 8.18 3.08
CA VAL A 84 -4.97 9.08 2.83
C VAL A 84 -5.01 10.16 3.90
N TYR A 85 -5.29 11.40 3.50
CA TYR A 85 -5.38 12.51 4.46
C TYR A 85 -6.52 12.28 5.47
N ASN A 86 -6.19 12.32 6.75
CA ASN A 86 -7.12 12.21 7.89
C ASN A 86 -7.97 10.94 7.96
N ASN A 87 -7.69 9.90 7.14
CA ASN A 87 -8.50 8.70 7.09
C ASN A 87 -7.66 7.42 7.16
N ASN A 88 -6.58 7.43 7.97
CA ASN A 88 -5.63 6.32 8.00
C ASN A 88 -5.87 5.32 9.12
N GLY A 89 -6.57 5.70 10.18
CA GLY A 89 -6.70 4.89 11.38
C GLY A 89 -7.39 3.54 11.16
N TYR A 90 -8.19 3.39 10.12
CA TYR A 90 -8.97 2.18 9.84
C TYR A 90 -8.61 1.51 8.51
N VAL A 91 -7.54 1.96 7.83
CA VAL A 91 -7.26 1.57 6.43
C VAL A 91 -5.94 0.82 6.32
N VAL A 92 -5.93 -0.24 5.50
CA VAL A 92 -4.71 -0.87 4.97
C VAL A 92 -4.52 -0.36 3.53
N HIS A 93 -3.33 0.13 3.24
CA HIS A 93 -3.02 0.75 1.95
C HIS A 93 -2.15 -0.16 1.08
N ILE A 94 -2.59 -0.37 -0.18
CA ILE A 94 -1.84 -1.05 -1.23
C ILE A 94 -1.59 -0.04 -2.33
N SER A 95 -0.34 0.14 -2.75
CA SER A 95 0.00 0.95 -3.92
C SER A 95 0.62 0.11 -5.02
N VAL A 96 0.32 0.47 -6.26
CA VAL A 96 0.89 -0.15 -7.46
C VAL A 96 1.75 0.89 -8.17
N GLU A 97 2.94 0.52 -8.60
CA GLU A 97 3.81 1.42 -9.36
C GLU A 97 3.23 1.65 -10.75
N ALA A 98 2.60 2.79 -10.93
CA ALA A 98 1.94 3.19 -12.17
C ALA A 98 1.73 4.69 -12.16
N GLY A 99 1.74 5.32 -13.34
CA GLY A 99 1.50 6.76 -13.48
C GLY A 99 0.04 7.13 -13.24
N ASN A 100 -0.87 6.22 -13.61
CA ASN A 100 -2.32 6.38 -13.43
C ASN A 100 -3.00 5.02 -13.63
N GLY A 101 -4.33 4.99 -13.56
CA GLY A 101 -5.10 3.74 -13.69
C GLY A 101 -5.00 3.03 -15.03
N ASN A 102 -4.48 3.70 -16.06
CA ASN A 102 -4.29 3.09 -17.39
C ASN A 102 -2.87 2.53 -17.60
N ASP A 103 -1.98 2.69 -16.63
CA ASP A 103 -0.58 2.27 -16.73
C ASP A 103 -0.34 0.90 -16.09
N TYR A 104 -1.35 0.23 -15.56
CA TYR A 104 -1.21 -1.07 -14.93
C TYR A 104 -0.89 -2.16 -15.97
N SER A 105 0.05 -3.06 -15.63
CA SER A 105 0.20 -4.29 -16.39
C SER A 105 -0.84 -5.32 -15.94
N PRO A 106 -1.21 -6.29 -16.79
CA PRO A 106 -2.07 -7.40 -16.37
C PRO A 106 -1.52 -8.15 -15.16
N GLU A 107 -0.19 -8.29 -15.06
CA GLU A 107 0.50 -8.96 -13.96
C GLU A 107 0.36 -8.19 -12.66
N GLN A 108 0.44 -6.85 -12.72
CA GLN A 108 0.22 -6.00 -11.55
C GLN A 108 -1.22 -6.11 -11.05
N VAL A 109 -2.18 -6.11 -11.95
CA VAL A 109 -3.61 -6.25 -11.59
C VAL A 109 -3.85 -7.60 -10.91
N ALA A 110 -3.31 -8.69 -11.47
CA ALA A 110 -3.45 -10.02 -10.90
C ALA A 110 -2.81 -10.12 -9.51
N ALA A 111 -1.63 -9.53 -9.32
CA ALA A 111 -0.95 -9.49 -8.02
C ALA A 111 -1.78 -8.71 -6.99
N ARG A 112 -2.34 -7.57 -7.38
CA ARG A 112 -3.19 -6.77 -6.49
C ARG A 112 -4.44 -7.52 -6.07
N GLU A 113 -5.09 -8.22 -7.00
CA GLU A 113 -6.27 -9.02 -6.70
C GLU A 113 -5.95 -10.13 -5.70
N TRP A 114 -4.87 -10.86 -5.92
CA TRP A 114 -4.45 -11.92 -5.01
C TRP A 114 -4.16 -11.36 -3.61
N LEU A 115 -3.40 -10.27 -3.53
CA LEU A 115 -3.05 -9.63 -2.26
C LEU A 115 -4.29 -9.10 -1.55
N THR A 116 -5.20 -8.48 -2.27
CA THR A 116 -6.44 -7.95 -1.71
C THR A 116 -7.28 -9.07 -1.08
N ARG A 117 -7.42 -10.21 -1.75
CA ARG A 117 -8.14 -11.37 -1.21
C ARG A 117 -7.48 -11.90 0.04
N LYS A 118 -6.14 -11.95 0.07
CA LYS A 118 -5.39 -12.39 1.25
C LYS A 118 -5.66 -11.47 2.44
N ILE A 119 -5.61 -10.16 2.24
CA ILE A 119 -5.86 -9.18 3.31
C ILE A 119 -7.31 -9.27 3.78
N MET A 120 -8.27 -9.40 2.86
CA MET A 120 -9.68 -9.58 3.21
C MET A 120 -9.88 -10.80 4.11
N SER A 121 -9.19 -11.90 3.80
CA SER A 121 -9.23 -13.11 4.62
C SER A 121 -8.58 -12.92 5.98
N ASP A 122 -7.40 -12.28 6.02
CA ASP A 122 -6.65 -12.06 7.26
C ASP A 122 -7.41 -11.16 8.24
N LEU A 123 -8.12 -10.16 7.73
CA LEU A 123 -8.75 -9.11 8.52
C LEU A 123 -10.28 -9.16 8.53
N ASN A 124 -10.86 -10.13 7.86
CA ASN A 124 -12.32 -10.29 7.74
C ASN A 124 -12.99 -9.04 7.16
N ILE A 125 -12.46 -8.55 6.05
CA ILE A 125 -12.98 -7.38 5.33
C ILE A 125 -13.77 -7.85 4.12
N SER A 126 -14.97 -7.25 3.88
CA SER A 126 -15.78 -7.59 2.72
C SER A 126 -15.33 -6.82 1.47
N ALA A 127 -15.71 -7.33 0.30
CA ALA A 127 -15.35 -6.69 -0.97
C ALA A 127 -15.91 -5.28 -1.09
N SER A 128 -17.04 -4.98 -0.44
CA SER A 128 -17.64 -3.64 -0.46
C SER A 128 -16.79 -2.59 0.26
N ASP A 129 -15.83 -3.02 1.09
CA ASP A 129 -14.92 -2.14 1.83
C ASP A 129 -13.53 -2.06 1.20
N VAL A 130 -13.38 -2.52 -0.04
CA VAL A 130 -12.20 -2.28 -0.86
C VAL A 130 -12.46 -1.03 -1.69
N LYS A 131 -11.68 0.03 -1.47
CA LYS A 131 -11.93 1.37 -2.01
C LYS A 131 -10.72 1.90 -2.78
N GLY A 132 -10.97 2.72 -3.80
CA GLY A 132 -9.92 3.57 -4.35
C GLY A 132 -9.66 4.74 -3.41
N HIS A 133 -8.49 5.37 -3.53
CA HIS A 133 -8.11 6.53 -2.70
C HIS A 133 -9.21 7.61 -2.70
N ASN A 134 -9.72 7.95 -3.89
CA ASN A 134 -10.72 9.01 -4.05
C ASN A 134 -12.10 8.67 -3.49
N GLU A 135 -12.37 7.40 -3.20
CA GLU A 135 -13.62 6.99 -2.57
C GLU A 135 -13.58 7.19 -1.05
N ILE A 136 -12.37 7.35 -0.47
CA ILE A 136 -12.17 7.61 0.96
C ILE A 136 -12.02 9.11 1.19
N TYR A 137 -11.18 9.76 0.41
CA TYR A 137 -10.93 11.19 0.49
C TYR A 137 -10.56 11.72 -0.90
N ASN A 138 -11.34 12.65 -1.38
CA ASN A 138 -11.12 13.25 -2.70
C ASN A 138 -10.33 14.55 -2.54
N ASN A 139 -9.03 14.47 -2.79
CA ASN A 139 -8.14 15.63 -2.70
C ASN A 139 -7.52 16.03 -4.05
#